data_444782563a7dad317c55553bf20c76d2
#
_entry.id   444782563a7dad317c55553bf20c76d2
#
_cell.length_a   1.000
_cell.length_b   1.000
_cell.length_c   1.000
_cell.angle_alpha   90.00
_cell.angle_beta   90.00
_cell.angle_gamma   90.00
#
_symmetry.space_group_name_H-M   'P 1'
#
loop_
_entity.id
_entity.type
_entity.pdbx_description
1 polymer ?
#
loop_
_entity_poly.entity_id
_entity_poly.type
_entity_poly.pdbx_seq_one_letter_code
_entity_poly.pdbx_strand_id
1 'polypeptide(L)'
;SVDVSFPNANPLSLRVVGIFHTGSPLDEVLTYTSLDTAQQFYDASNVVNGVSVHLRDFNRDREVANEIKKLGYNAKSWTETDPAILRTIAIESTSNAVIYGLIVVIASFGVVSTLNLSVISATGQIGMLRAMGAQVSGIQRIFILQSGIIGLLGALFGTFAGVLIALAIGQYEIPADQSDLYGSISFIPIAVRLHDILFIIFAVFLLNLITGIYPARQAAKLDPVKAISSK
;
A
#
# COMPACT_ATOMS: atom_id res chain seq x y z
N SER A 1 -41.66 -18.28 13.20
CA SER A 1 -41.43 -19.25 12.12
C SER A 1 -41.57 -18.54 10.80
N VAL A 2 -40.77 -18.90 9.86
CA VAL A 2 -40.80 -18.40 8.46
C VAL A 2 -41.03 -19.61 7.59
N ASP A 3 -42.03 -19.51 6.71
CA ASP A 3 -42.31 -20.55 5.72
C ASP A 3 -41.49 -20.28 4.47
N VAL A 4 -40.64 -21.22 4.13
CA VAL A 4 -39.73 -21.14 2.95
C VAL A 4 -40.28 -22.09 1.90
N SER A 5 -40.57 -21.55 0.69
CA SER A 5 -41.04 -22.35 -0.44
C SER A 5 -40.37 -21.91 -1.72
N PHE A 6 -39.95 -22.87 -2.55
CA PHE A 6 -39.40 -22.64 -3.89
C PHE A 6 -40.08 -23.58 -4.88
N PRO A 7 -40.11 -23.26 -6.18
CA PRO A 7 -40.84 -24.04 -7.17
C PRO A 7 -40.51 -25.53 -7.25
N ASN A 8 -39.30 -25.94 -6.84
CA ASN A 8 -38.81 -27.31 -6.91
C ASN A 8 -38.31 -27.84 -5.54
N ALA A 9 -38.84 -27.33 -4.43
CA ALA A 9 -38.41 -27.71 -3.10
C ALA A 9 -39.63 -27.97 -2.19
N ASN A 10 -39.45 -28.80 -1.19
CA ASN A 10 -40.51 -29.07 -0.20
C ASN A 10 -40.72 -27.84 0.68
N PRO A 11 -41.97 -27.36 0.87
CA PRO A 11 -42.20 -26.27 1.79
C PRO A 11 -41.81 -26.67 3.20
N LEU A 12 -41.03 -25.86 3.88
CA LEU A 12 -40.54 -26.10 5.24
C LEU A 12 -40.77 -24.86 6.09
N SER A 13 -41.34 -25.09 7.26
CA SER A 13 -41.46 -24.06 8.29
C SER A 13 -40.22 -24.06 9.19
N LEU A 14 -39.40 -23.00 9.08
CA LEU A 14 -38.16 -22.85 9.83
C LEU A 14 -38.32 -21.86 10.99
N ARG A 15 -37.71 -22.18 12.12
CA ARG A 15 -37.64 -21.27 13.26
C ARG A 15 -36.40 -20.38 13.12
N VAL A 16 -36.58 -19.07 13.07
CA VAL A 16 -35.49 -18.11 13.13
C VAL A 16 -34.80 -18.21 14.48
N VAL A 17 -33.52 -18.54 14.50
CA VAL A 17 -32.69 -18.68 15.71
C VAL A 17 -31.76 -17.51 15.94
N GLY A 18 -31.54 -16.69 14.90
CA GLY A 18 -30.73 -15.49 14.98
C GLY A 18 -30.84 -14.65 13.72
N ILE A 19 -30.47 -13.40 13.83
CA ILE A 19 -30.34 -12.46 12.73
C ILE A 19 -28.86 -12.06 12.68
N PHE A 20 -28.25 -12.12 11.52
CA PHE A 20 -26.88 -11.70 11.30
C PHE A 20 -26.86 -10.50 10.34
N HIS A 21 -25.81 -9.72 10.43
CA HIS A 21 -25.59 -8.59 9.58
C HIS A 21 -24.11 -8.60 9.14
N THR A 22 -23.87 -8.64 7.83
CA THR A 22 -22.51 -8.68 7.26
C THR A 22 -22.11 -7.33 6.67
N GLY A 23 -23.05 -6.37 6.61
CA GLY A 23 -22.83 -5.07 5.94
C GLY A 23 -22.69 -5.21 4.42
N SER A 24 -23.20 -6.27 3.84
CA SER A 24 -23.15 -6.49 2.39
C SER A 24 -24.55 -6.52 1.79
N PRO A 25 -24.73 -6.17 0.50
CA PRO A 25 -26.01 -6.29 -0.20
C PRO A 25 -26.61 -7.72 -0.17
N LEU A 26 -25.81 -8.70 0.21
CA LEU A 26 -26.24 -10.09 0.33
C LEU A 26 -27.10 -10.34 1.60
N ASP A 27 -27.07 -9.44 2.57
CA ASP A 27 -27.87 -9.57 3.80
C ASP A 27 -29.38 -9.61 3.57
N GLU A 28 -29.84 -9.02 2.45
CA GLU A 28 -31.25 -9.03 2.08
C GLU A 28 -31.70 -10.36 1.42
N VAL A 29 -30.74 -11.16 0.93
CA VAL A 29 -31.05 -12.34 0.10
C VAL A 29 -30.47 -13.64 0.65
N LEU A 30 -29.53 -13.59 1.62
CA LEU A 30 -28.90 -14.77 2.16
C LEU A 30 -29.56 -15.24 3.45
N THR A 31 -29.83 -16.54 3.50
CA THR A 31 -30.29 -17.24 4.70
C THR A 31 -29.38 -18.42 4.96
N TYR A 32 -28.91 -18.56 6.19
CA TYR A 32 -28.10 -19.70 6.61
C TYR A 32 -28.96 -20.73 7.33
N THR A 33 -28.78 -21.98 6.99
CA THR A 33 -29.43 -23.11 7.64
C THR A 33 -28.46 -24.27 7.81
N SER A 34 -28.83 -25.31 8.57
CA SER A 34 -28.02 -26.51 8.64
C SER A 34 -28.00 -27.26 7.31
N LEU A 35 -26.90 -27.99 7.04
CA LEU A 35 -26.79 -28.79 5.81
C LEU A 35 -27.93 -29.83 5.71
N ASP A 36 -28.28 -30.49 6.83
CA ASP A 36 -29.34 -31.46 6.84
C ASP A 36 -30.69 -30.86 6.48
N THR A 37 -30.99 -29.65 7.01
CA THR A 37 -32.23 -28.93 6.68
C THR A 37 -32.24 -28.52 5.19
N ALA A 38 -31.12 -28.07 4.65
CA ALA A 38 -31.03 -27.74 3.23
C ALA A 38 -31.21 -28.99 2.33
N GLN A 39 -30.65 -30.13 2.72
CA GLN A 39 -30.80 -31.39 2.00
C GLN A 39 -32.24 -31.91 2.03
N GLN A 40 -32.91 -31.78 3.15
CA GLN A 40 -34.36 -32.09 3.26
C GLN A 40 -35.22 -31.17 2.38
N PHE A 41 -34.88 -29.88 2.38
CA PHE A 41 -35.59 -28.90 1.54
C PHE A 41 -35.51 -29.20 0.06
N TYR A 42 -34.34 -29.61 -0.44
CA TYR A 42 -34.09 -29.93 -1.85
C TYR A 42 -34.29 -31.42 -2.19
N ASP A 43 -34.72 -32.26 -1.23
CA ASP A 43 -34.81 -33.71 -1.39
C ASP A 43 -33.53 -34.36 -1.95
N ALA A 44 -32.38 -33.89 -1.48
CA ALA A 44 -31.07 -34.20 -2.02
C ALA A 44 -30.12 -34.71 -0.93
N SER A 45 -30.33 -35.94 -0.47
CA SER A 45 -29.51 -36.57 0.56
C SER A 45 -28.07 -36.80 0.09
N ASN A 46 -27.09 -36.46 0.94
CA ASN A 46 -25.64 -36.63 0.67
C ASN A 46 -25.10 -35.83 -0.53
N VAL A 47 -25.75 -34.78 -0.95
CA VAL A 47 -25.30 -33.91 -2.05
C VAL A 47 -24.99 -32.51 -1.51
N VAL A 48 -23.93 -31.93 -2.02
CA VAL A 48 -23.56 -30.52 -1.79
C VAL A 48 -23.24 -29.85 -3.12
N ASN A 49 -23.60 -28.58 -3.25
CA ASN A 49 -23.36 -27.81 -4.49
C ASN A 49 -21.90 -27.39 -4.59
N GLY A 50 -21.23 -27.24 -3.48
CA GLY A 50 -19.82 -26.84 -3.45
C GLY A 50 -19.22 -26.95 -2.05
N VAL A 51 -17.91 -27.06 -2.02
CA VAL A 51 -17.11 -27.07 -0.80
C VAL A 51 -16.19 -25.88 -0.81
N SER A 52 -16.29 -25.04 0.24
CA SER A 52 -15.36 -23.92 0.43
C SER A 52 -14.12 -24.40 1.17
N VAL A 53 -12.95 -24.16 0.55
CA VAL A 53 -11.66 -24.52 1.12
C VAL A 53 -10.96 -23.26 1.61
N HIS A 54 -10.71 -23.20 2.93
CA HIS A 54 -9.94 -22.09 3.52
C HIS A 54 -8.45 -22.39 3.45
N LEU A 55 -7.70 -21.46 2.84
CA LEU A 55 -6.26 -21.55 2.74
C LEU A 55 -5.58 -20.77 3.88
N ARG A 56 -4.48 -21.29 4.41
CA ARG A 56 -3.63 -20.55 5.36
C ARG A 56 -2.86 -19.42 4.69
N ASP A 57 -2.51 -19.62 3.42
CA ASP A 57 -1.87 -18.61 2.55
C ASP A 57 -2.74 -18.40 1.31
N PHE A 58 -3.40 -17.26 1.25
CA PHE A 58 -4.32 -16.91 0.16
C PHE A 58 -3.63 -16.71 -1.19
N ASN A 59 -2.28 -16.50 -1.22
CA ASN A 59 -1.53 -16.36 -2.47
C ASN A 59 -1.34 -17.70 -3.20
N ARG A 60 -1.62 -18.84 -2.54
CA ARG A 60 -1.53 -20.18 -3.12
C ARG A 60 -2.85 -20.70 -3.69
N ASP A 61 -3.83 -19.84 -3.85
CA ASP A 61 -5.19 -20.18 -4.31
C ASP A 61 -5.19 -20.93 -5.66
N ARG A 62 -4.43 -20.44 -6.65
CA ARG A 62 -4.31 -21.07 -7.97
C ARG A 62 -3.59 -22.41 -7.94
N GLU A 63 -2.55 -22.52 -7.12
CA GLU A 63 -1.79 -23.76 -6.94
C GLU A 63 -2.70 -24.85 -6.39
N VAL A 64 -3.39 -24.57 -5.28
CA VAL A 64 -4.30 -25.51 -4.63
C VAL A 64 -5.51 -25.82 -5.51
N ALA A 65 -6.08 -24.84 -6.21
CA ALA A 65 -7.16 -25.09 -7.16
C ALA A 65 -6.72 -26.05 -8.27
N ASN A 66 -5.49 -25.91 -8.79
CA ASN A 66 -4.95 -26.80 -9.79
C ASN A 66 -4.67 -28.21 -9.25
N GLU A 67 -4.24 -28.35 -8.00
CA GLU A 67 -4.09 -29.66 -7.35
C GLU A 67 -5.45 -30.37 -7.22
N ILE A 68 -6.48 -29.65 -6.79
CA ILE A 68 -7.83 -30.20 -6.68
C ILE A 68 -8.39 -30.58 -8.07
N LYS A 69 -8.11 -29.78 -9.12
CA LYS A 69 -8.48 -30.11 -10.51
C LYS A 69 -7.83 -31.41 -10.99
N LYS A 70 -6.57 -31.68 -10.60
CA LYS A 70 -5.88 -32.94 -10.92
C LYS A 70 -6.54 -34.19 -10.27
N LEU A 71 -7.24 -33.98 -9.15
CA LEU A 71 -8.01 -35.06 -8.48
C LEU A 71 -9.37 -35.31 -9.16
N GLY A 72 -9.68 -34.59 -10.26
CA GLY A 72 -10.92 -34.78 -11.02
C GLY A 72 -12.09 -33.89 -10.55
N TYR A 73 -11.87 -32.98 -9.62
CA TYR A 73 -12.91 -32.07 -9.14
C TYR A 73 -12.86 -30.72 -9.87
N ASN A 74 -14.02 -30.08 -10.03
CA ASN A 74 -14.09 -28.73 -10.56
C ASN A 74 -13.80 -27.72 -9.46
N ALA A 75 -12.58 -27.24 -9.38
CA ALA A 75 -12.15 -26.24 -8.41
C ALA A 75 -11.94 -24.89 -9.10
N LYS A 76 -12.33 -23.82 -8.45
CA LYS A 76 -12.06 -22.44 -8.86
C LYS A 76 -11.35 -21.71 -7.73
N SER A 77 -10.30 -21.00 -8.06
CA SER A 77 -9.69 -20.09 -7.12
C SER A 77 -10.57 -18.84 -6.93
N TRP A 78 -10.41 -18.12 -5.81
CA TRP A 78 -11.13 -16.86 -5.60
C TRP A 78 -10.77 -15.83 -6.69
N THR A 79 -9.53 -15.87 -7.18
CA THR A 79 -9.06 -15.02 -8.29
C THR A 79 -9.71 -15.35 -9.63
N GLU A 80 -10.19 -16.59 -9.82
CA GLU A 80 -10.96 -17.00 -11.00
C GLU A 80 -12.45 -16.71 -10.84
N THR A 81 -12.95 -16.73 -9.59
CA THR A 81 -14.37 -16.53 -9.31
C THR A 81 -14.76 -15.07 -9.45
N ASP A 82 -13.91 -14.16 -8.97
CA ASP A 82 -14.17 -12.72 -8.96
C ASP A 82 -13.07 -11.91 -9.65
N PRO A 83 -12.95 -11.96 -10.98
CA PRO A 83 -11.95 -11.21 -11.72
C PRO A 83 -12.13 -9.69 -11.59
N ALA A 84 -13.31 -9.21 -11.19
CA ALA A 84 -13.57 -7.79 -10.94
C ALA A 84 -12.75 -7.29 -9.75
N ILE A 85 -12.60 -8.07 -8.68
CA ILE A 85 -11.80 -7.73 -7.51
C ILE A 85 -10.34 -7.52 -7.91
N LEU A 86 -9.79 -8.43 -8.74
CA LEU A 86 -8.42 -8.29 -9.23
C LEU A 86 -8.20 -7.03 -10.06
N ARG A 87 -9.18 -6.65 -10.89
CA ARG A 87 -9.12 -5.39 -11.65
C ARG A 87 -9.13 -4.18 -10.73
N THR A 88 -9.99 -4.18 -9.72
CA THR A 88 -10.05 -3.10 -8.72
C THR A 88 -8.71 -2.95 -7.99
N ILE A 89 -8.13 -4.05 -7.49
CA ILE A 89 -6.83 -4.06 -6.84
C ILE A 89 -5.72 -3.54 -7.79
N ALA A 90 -5.74 -3.96 -9.06
CA ALA A 90 -4.77 -3.51 -10.05
C ALA A 90 -4.91 -2.00 -10.36
N ILE A 91 -6.13 -1.50 -10.50
CA ILE A 91 -6.39 -0.06 -10.71
C ILE A 91 -5.92 0.73 -9.48
N GLU A 92 -6.27 0.28 -8.29
CA GLU A 92 -5.89 0.93 -7.03
C GLU A 92 -4.37 0.96 -6.87
N SER A 93 -3.68 -0.16 -7.09
CA SER A 93 -2.22 -0.21 -6.99
C SER A 93 -1.53 0.70 -8.02
N THR A 94 -2.08 0.77 -9.25
CA THR A 94 -1.57 1.67 -10.29
C THR A 94 -1.79 3.14 -9.91
N SER A 95 -2.98 3.49 -9.43
CA SER A 95 -3.30 4.84 -8.97
C SER A 95 -2.38 5.27 -7.83
N ASN A 96 -2.18 4.40 -6.84
CA ASN A 96 -1.26 4.64 -5.73
C ASN A 96 0.18 4.84 -6.21
N ALA A 97 0.65 4.02 -7.18
CA ALA A 97 1.99 4.17 -7.74
C ALA A 97 2.18 5.52 -8.45
N VAL A 98 1.17 6.00 -9.18
CA VAL A 98 1.19 7.33 -9.81
C VAL A 98 1.25 8.43 -8.75
N ILE A 99 0.41 8.35 -7.72
CA ILE A 99 0.40 9.35 -6.63
C ILE A 99 1.75 9.39 -5.91
N TYR A 100 2.31 8.23 -5.54
CA TYR A 100 3.63 8.15 -4.91
C TYR A 100 4.73 8.68 -5.83
N GLY A 101 4.66 8.38 -7.14
CA GLY A 101 5.57 8.93 -8.14
C GLY A 101 5.54 10.46 -8.19
N LEU A 102 4.36 11.06 -8.18
CA LEU A 102 4.20 12.52 -8.15
C LEU A 102 4.76 13.13 -6.86
N ILE A 103 4.48 12.52 -5.70
CA ILE A 103 5.03 12.98 -4.41
C ILE A 103 6.56 12.97 -4.45
N VAL A 104 7.17 11.88 -4.98
CA VAL A 104 8.62 11.76 -5.11
C VAL A 104 9.20 12.85 -6.02
N VAL A 105 8.55 13.15 -7.15
CA VAL A 105 8.97 14.22 -8.06
C VAL A 105 8.92 15.58 -7.36
N ILE A 106 7.82 15.91 -6.68
CA ILE A 106 7.67 17.17 -5.95
C ILE A 106 8.74 17.30 -4.84
N ALA A 107 8.96 16.24 -4.07
CA ALA A 107 9.98 16.20 -3.04
C ALA A 107 11.39 16.40 -3.62
N SER A 108 11.69 15.80 -4.78
CA SER A 108 12.96 15.95 -5.48
C SER A 108 13.22 17.40 -5.89
N PHE A 109 12.20 18.11 -6.39
CA PHE A 109 12.31 19.54 -6.68
C PHE A 109 12.60 20.37 -5.43
N GLY A 110 11.98 20.05 -4.30
CA GLY A 110 12.26 20.68 -3.01
C GLY A 110 13.74 20.54 -2.61
N VAL A 111 14.30 19.33 -2.75
CA VAL A 111 15.71 19.07 -2.43
C VAL A 111 16.64 19.85 -3.37
N VAL A 112 16.38 19.82 -4.69
CA VAL A 112 17.17 20.61 -5.68
C VAL A 112 17.14 22.09 -5.34
N SER A 113 15.97 22.65 -5.02
CA SER A 113 15.83 24.07 -4.70
C SER A 113 16.60 24.44 -3.42
N THR A 114 16.53 23.62 -2.38
CA THR A 114 17.26 23.83 -1.13
C THR A 114 18.76 23.75 -1.34
N LEU A 115 19.25 22.79 -2.12
CA LEU A 115 20.66 22.66 -2.44
C LEU A 115 21.16 23.78 -3.33
N ASN A 116 20.39 24.24 -4.31
CA ASN A 116 20.75 25.40 -5.13
C ASN A 116 20.89 26.66 -4.27
N LEU A 117 19.96 26.90 -3.35
CA LEU A 117 20.07 28.02 -2.42
C LEU A 117 21.32 27.89 -1.53
N SER A 118 21.63 26.68 -1.07
CA SER A 118 22.84 26.38 -0.30
C SER A 118 24.12 26.65 -1.11
N VAL A 119 24.14 26.31 -2.40
CA VAL A 119 25.25 26.59 -3.31
C VAL A 119 25.42 28.10 -3.51
N ILE A 120 24.34 28.82 -3.75
CA ILE A 120 24.39 30.28 -3.94
C ILE A 120 24.92 30.97 -2.69
N SER A 121 24.43 30.60 -1.52
CA SER A 121 24.88 31.19 -0.25
C SER A 121 26.34 30.85 0.09
N ALA A 122 26.83 29.69 -0.38
CA ALA A 122 28.22 29.26 -0.15
C ALA A 122 29.19 29.68 -1.28
N THR A 123 28.73 30.43 -2.31
CA THR A 123 29.52 30.74 -3.50
C THR A 123 30.89 31.35 -3.16
N GLY A 124 30.94 32.35 -2.26
CA GLY A 124 32.21 32.99 -1.86
C GLY A 124 33.15 32.01 -1.12
N GLN A 125 32.61 31.14 -0.28
CA GLN A 125 33.39 30.10 0.44
C GLN A 125 33.95 29.06 -0.55
N ILE A 126 33.14 28.64 -1.53
CA ILE A 126 33.57 27.73 -2.60
C ILE A 126 34.70 28.38 -3.43
N GLY A 127 34.53 29.65 -3.81
CA GLY A 127 35.56 30.39 -4.53
C GLY A 127 36.88 30.46 -3.76
N MET A 128 36.86 30.75 -2.47
CA MET A 128 38.06 30.77 -1.62
C MET A 128 38.70 29.39 -1.53
N LEU A 129 37.96 28.33 -1.31
CA LEU A 129 38.47 26.96 -1.27
C LEU A 129 39.10 26.56 -2.58
N ARG A 130 38.50 26.93 -3.71
CA ARG A 130 39.02 26.68 -5.06
C ARG A 130 40.30 27.46 -5.32
N ALA A 131 40.39 28.70 -4.87
CA ALA A 131 41.63 29.52 -4.99
C ALA A 131 42.80 28.94 -4.17
N MET A 132 42.48 28.28 -3.01
CA MET A 132 43.45 27.54 -2.19
C MET A 132 43.83 26.16 -2.76
N GLY A 133 43.29 25.76 -3.94
CA GLY A 133 43.63 24.50 -4.62
C GLY A 133 42.68 23.33 -4.32
N ALA A 134 41.49 23.55 -3.72
CA ALA A 134 40.53 22.49 -3.52
C ALA A 134 40.07 21.89 -4.85
N GLN A 135 40.06 20.55 -4.91
CA GLN A 135 39.62 19.81 -6.09
C GLN A 135 38.10 19.92 -6.32
N VAL A 136 37.68 19.95 -7.59
CA VAL A 136 36.28 19.94 -8.01
C VAL A 136 35.52 18.78 -7.39
N SER A 137 36.15 17.59 -7.39
CA SER A 137 35.57 16.38 -6.81
C SER A 137 35.33 16.47 -5.30
N GLY A 138 36.19 17.21 -4.59
CA GLY A 138 36.03 17.45 -3.15
C GLY A 138 34.77 18.26 -2.85
N ILE A 139 34.54 19.34 -3.59
CA ILE A 139 33.36 20.19 -3.46
C ILE A 139 32.09 19.42 -3.85
N GLN A 140 32.13 18.63 -4.92
CA GLN A 140 31.00 17.78 -5.30
C GLN A 140 30.61 16.81 -4.18
N ARG A 141 31.61 16.15 -3.56
CA ARG A 141 31.34 15.19 -2.45
C ARG A 141 30.67 15.87 -1.27
N ILE A 142 31.05 17.10 -0.92
CA ILE A 142 30.44 17.87 0.17
C ILE A 142 28.93 18.02 -0.08
N PHE A 143 28.52 18.51 -1.26
CA PHE A 143 27.11 18.72 -1.57
C PHE A 143 26.32 17.43 -1.74
N ILE A 144 26.94 16.36 -2.28
CA ILE A 144 26.29 15.04 -2.36
C ILE A 144 26.06 14.46 -0.95
N LEU A 145 27.06 14.57 -0.05
CA LEU A 145 26.90 14.15 1.34
C LEU A 145 25.84 14.99 2.07
N GLN A 146 25.83 16.30 1.84
CA GLN A 146 24.82 17.19 2.38
C GLN A 146 23.40 16.75 1.95
N SER A 147 23.20 16.45 0.66
CA SER A 147 21.89 15.94 0.19
C SER A 147 21.54 14.60 0.80
N GLY A 148 22.51 13.71 0.96
CA GLY A 148 22.33 12.42 1.63
C GLY A 148 21.89 12.56 3.10
N ILE A 149 22.54 13.46 3.84
CA ILE A 149 22.20 13.74 5.23
C ILE A 149 20.78 14.33 5.34
N ILE A 150 20.45 15.32 4.51
CA ILE A 150 19.11 15.92 4.48
C ILE A 150 18.07 14.84 4.14
N GLY A 151 18.34 13.99 3.15
CA GLY A 151 17.46 12.89 2.76
C GLY A 151 17.28 11.85 3.88
N LEU A 152 18.37 11.49 4.55
CA LEU A 152 18.32 10.53 5.66
C LEU A 152 17.53 11.07 6.85
N LEU A 153 17.80 12.30 7.28
CA LEU A 153 17.05 12.94 8.36
C LEU A 153 15.58 13.09 8.00
N GLY A 154 15.29 13.55 6.78
CA GLY A 154 13.91 13.65 6.28
C GLY A 154 13.19 12.30 6.25
N ALA A 155 13.87 11.23 5.81
CA ALA A 155 13.33 9.88 5.81
C ALA A 155 13.04 9.37 7.23
N LEU A 156 13.95 9.57 8.17
CA LEU A 156 13.77 9.15 9.56
C LEU A 156 12.61 9.88 10.23
N PHE A 157 12.57 11.22 10.14
CA PHE A 157 11.48 12.01 10.72
C PHE A 157 10.14 11.73 10.02
N GLY A 158 10.14 11.64 8.69
CA GLY A 158 8.94 11.32 7.91
C GLY A 158 8.39 9.93 8.24
N THR A 159 9.27 8.92 8.33
CA THR A 159 8.88 7.56 8.73
C THR A 159 8.35 7.53 10.16
N PHE A 160 9.02 8.20 11.10
CA PHE A 160 8.57 8.28 12.48
C PHE A 160 7.17 8.90 12.58
N ALA A 161 6.96 10.05 11.94
CA ALA A 161 5.65 10.70 11.91
C ALA A 161 4.58 9.83 11.21
N GLY A 162 4.94 9.21 10.08
CA GLY A 162 4.04 8.31 9.34
C GLY A 162 3.60 7.10 10.16
N VAL A 163 4.53 6.46 10.88
CA VAL A 163 4.22 5.33 11.77
C VAL A 163 3.31 5.77 12.92
N LEU A 164 3.57 6.93 13.55
CA LEU A 164 2.71 7.44 14.62
C LEU A 164 1.28 7.70 14.11
N ILE A 165 1.13 8.32 12.94
CA ILE A 165 -0.17 8.56 12.32
C ILE A 165 -0.86 7.24 11.98
N ALA A 166 -0.13 6.28 11.40
CA ALA A 166 -0.66 4.97 11.06
C ALA A 166 -1.20 4.23 12.30
N LEU A 167 -0.43 4.25 13.41
CA LEU A 167 -0.87 3.63 14.67
C LEU A 167 -2.08 4.35 15.26
N ALA A 168 -2.15 5.67 15.19
CA ALA A 168 -3.30 6.44 15.68
C ALA A 168 -4.57 6.14 14.86
N ILE A 169 -4.45 6.08 13.53
CA ILE A 169 -5.58 5.73 12.63
C ILE A 169 -6.00 4.27 12.82
N GLY A 170 -5.05 3.35 13.01
CA GLY A 170 -5.34 1.92 13.22
C GLY A 170 -6.10 1.63 14.53
N GLN A 171 -6.11 2.56 15.48
CA GLN A 171 -6.90 2.48 16.71
C GLN A 171 -8.30 3.11 16.56
N TYR A 172 -8.57 3.75 15.43
CA TYR A 172 -9.86 4.39 15.21
C TYR A 172 -10.92 3.35 14.88
N GLU A 173 -11.92 3.25 15.73
CA GLU A 173 -13.09 2.40 15.50
C GLU A 173 -14.03 3.09 14.51
N ILE A 174 -14.45 2.35 13.48
CA ILE A 174 -15.43 2.84 12.52
C ILE A 174 -16.79 2.86 13.21
N PRO A 175 -17.50 4.02 13.29
CA PRO A 175 -18.83 4.09 13.88
C PRO A 175 -19.79 3.09 13.24
N ALA A 176 -20.65 2.49 14.06
CA ALA A 176 -21.56 1.43 13.63
C ALA A 176 -22.53 1.84 12.50
N ASP A 177 -22.87 3.12 12.42
CA ASP A 177 -23.69 3.70 11.35
C ASP A 177 -22.99 3.74 9.99
N GLN A 178 -21.65 3.66 9.96
CA GLN A 178 -20.82 3.62 8.73
C GLN A 178 -20.28 2.21 8.44
N SER A 179 -20.44 1.26 9.37
CA SER A 179 -19.97 -0.11 9.18
C SER A 179 -20.64 -0.82 8.00
N ASP A 180 -21.85 -0.40 7.64
CA ASP A 180 -22.59 -0.92 6.49
C ASP A 180 -21.89 -0.68 5.15
N LEU A 181 -21.08 0.41 5.05
CA LEU A 181 -20.30 0.74 3.86
C LEU A 181 -19.03 -0.11 3.73
N TYR A 182 -18.49 -0.59 4.85
CA TYR A 182 -17.19 -1.27 4.88
C TYR A 182 -17.32 -2.77 5.24
N GLY A 183 -18.57 -3.30 5.34
CA GLY A 183 -18.86 -4.66 5.77
C GLY A 183 -18.27 -4.89 7.16
N SER A 184 -18.64 -5.68 7.98
CA SER A 184 -18.22 -6.01 9.36
C SER A 184 -16.79 -5.62 9.84
N ILE A 185 -16.12 -4.66 9.18
CA ILE A 185 -14.79 -4.16 9.53
C ILE A 185 -14.95 -3.09 10.60
N SER A 186 -14.63 -3.44 11.84
CA SER A 186 -14.73 -2.52 13.00
C SER A 186 -13.53 -1.57 13.10
N PHE A 187 -12.39 -1.89 12.50
CA PHE A 187 -11.18 -1.03 12.52
C PHE A 187 -10.52 -1.02 11.15
N ILE A 188 -9.76 0.03 10.88
CA ILE A 188 -8.95 0.13 9.66
C ILE A 188 -7.73 -0.82 9.81
N PRO A 189 -7.61 -1.89 9.01
CA PRO A 189 -6.50 -2.83 9.14
C PRO A 189 -5.21 -2.22 8.60
N ILE A 190 -4.41 -1.62 9.47
CA ILE A 190 -3.11 -1.03 9.10
C ILE A 190 -2.00 -2.01 9.50
N ALA A 191 -1.24 -2.49 8.51
CA ALA A 191 -0.09 -3.33 8.72
C ALA A 191 1.21 -2.55 8.46
N VAL A 192 1.92 -2.21 9.52
CA VAL A 192 3.25 -1.57 9.43
C VAL A 192 4.31 -2.67 9.49
N ARG A 193 5.04 -2.88 8.39
CA ARG A 193 6.08 -3.89 8.28
C ARG A 193 7.45 -3.23 8.33
N LEU A 194 8.34 -3.75 9.17
CA LEU A 194 9.71 -3.22 9.30
C LEU A 194 10.49 -3.24 7.97
N HIS A 195 10.29 -4.25 7.17
CA HIS A 195 10.90 -4.37 5.84
C HIS A 195 10.53 -3.18 4.93
N ASP A 196 9.23 -2.80 4.91
CA ASP A 196 8.75 -1.68 4.08
C ASP A 196 9.35 -0.36 4.56
N ILE A 197 9.45 -0.17 5.87
CA ILE A 197 10.10 0.99 6.50
C ILE A 197 11.56 1.12 6.04
N LEU A 198 12.33 0.04 6.17
CA LEU A 198 13.74 0.04 5.79
C LEU A 198 13.92 0.28 4.30
N PHE A 199 13.06 -0.31 3.46
CA PHE A 199 13.06 -0.09 2.03
C PHE A 199 12.78 1.38 1.67
N ILE A 200 11.79 2.01 2.29
CA ILE A 200 11.44 3.41 2.07
C ILE A 200 12.60 4.33 2.48
N ILE A 201 13.18 4.14 3.66
CA ILE A 201 14.32 4.95 4.12
C ILE A 201 15.48 4.84 3.13
N PHE A 202 15.81 3.62 2.70
CA PHE A 202 16.88 3.40 1.74
C PHE A 202 16.58 4.02 0.38
N ALA A 203 15.37 3.85 -0.14
CA ALA A 203 14.95 4.41 -1.42
C ALA A 203 14.98 5.94 -1.42
N VAL A 204 14.48 6.58 -0.36
CA VAL A 204 14.51 8.05 -0.19
C VAL A 204 15.95 8.55 -0.07
N PHE A 205 16.80 7.87 0.71
CA PHE A 205 18.21 8.21 0.81
C PHE A 205 18.92 8.17 -0.54
N LEU A 206 18.74 7.06 -1.28
CA LEU A 206 19.34 6.89 -2.60
C LEU A 206 18.86 7.96 -3.61
N LEU A 207 17.55 8.23 -3.59
CA LEU A 207 16.96 9.25 -4.44
C LEU A 207 17.52 10.64 -4.13
N ASN A 208 17.72 11.00 -2.87
CA ASN A 208 18.33 12.27 -2.48
C ASN A 208 19.79 12.37 -2.94
N LEU A 209 20.57 11.28 -2.86
CA LEU A 209 21.92 11.26 -3.41
C LEU A 209 21.94 11.56 -4.91
N ILE A 210 21.04 10.91 -5.68
CA ILE A 210 20.94 11.10 -7.14
C ILE A 210 20.52 12.53 -7.46
N THR A 211 19.48 13.03 -6.79
CA THR A 211 18.93 14.38 -7.00
C THR A 211 19.95 15.46 -6.64
N GLY A 212 20.82 15.22 -5.64
CA GLY A 212 21.88 16.11 -5.21
C GLY A 212 23.06 16.22 -6.21
N ILE A 213 23.19 15.29 -7.16
CA ILE A 213 24.30 15.31 -8.15
C ILE A 213 24.27 16.58 -9.00
N TYR A 214 23.08 17.01 -9.42
CA TYR A 214 22.94 18.18 -10.30
C TYR A 214 23.47 19.46 -9.63
N PRO A 215 22.96 19.91 -8.47
CA PRO A 215 23.46 21.11 -7.80
C PRO A 215 24.91 20.95 -7.34
N ALA A 216 25.34 19.75 -6.93
CA ALA A 216 26.74 19.50 -6.56
C ALA A 216 27.70 19.72 -7.74
N ARG A 217 27.32 19.31 -8.95
CA ARG A 217 28.11 19.59 -10.17
C ARG A 217 28.12 21.08 -10.51
N GLN A 218 27.02 21.78 -10.32
CA GLN A 218 26.94 23.22 -10.53
C GLN A 218 27.83 23.97 -9.55
N ALA A 219 27.79 23.65 -8.25
CA ALA A 219 28.68 24.22 -7.25
C ALA A 219 30.17 24.06 -7.57
N ALA A 220 30.55 22.86 -8.01
CA ALA A 220 31.94 22.54 -8.26
C ALA A 220 32.54 23.22 -9.55
N LYS A 221 31.68 23.65 -10.45
CA LYS A 221 32.07 24.35 -11.69
C LYS A 221 32.14 25.88 -11.55
N LEU A 222 31.87 26.43 -10.37
CA LEU A 222 31.95 27.87 -10.12
C LEU A 222 33.38 28.39 -10.40
N ASP A 223 33.46 29.48 -11.16
CA ASP A 223 34.73 30.18 -11.44
C ASP A 223 35.16 30.94 -10.18
N PRO A 224 36.38 30.67 -9.63
CA PRO A 224 36.86 31.31 -8.41
C PRO A 224 36.87 32.84 -8.51
N VAL A 225 37.22 33.38 -9.66
CA VAL A 225 37.31 34.83 -9.88
C VAL A 225 35.94 35.48 -9.81
N LYS A 226 34.95 34.89 -10.49
CA LYS A 226 33.56 35.38 -10.44
C LYS A 226 32.92 35.18 -9.08
N ALA A 227 33.25 34.09 -8.39
CA ALA A 227 32.70 33.77 -7.06
C ALA A 227 33.16 34.78 -6.00
N ILE A 228 34.37 35.33 -6.09
CA ILE A 228 34.90 36.32 -5.12
C ILE A 228 34.44 37.74 -5.47
N SER A 229 34.23 38.05 -6.75
CA SER A 229 33.83 39.40 -7.19
C SER A 229 32.33 39.66 -7.15
N SER A 230 31.50 38.68 -6.81
CA SER A 230 30.02 38.76 -6.76
C SER A 230 29.49 39.21 -5.41
N LYS A 231 30.13 40.17 -4.74
CA LYS A 231 29.60 40.86 -3.55
C LYS A 231 28.92 42.13 -3.94
#